data_c7d88a3cf4f1983ff2f1d086ed75ca71
#
_entry.id   c7d88a3cf4f1983ff2f1d086ed75ca71
#
_cell.length_a   1.000
_cell.length_b   1.000
_cell.length_c   1.000
_cell.angle_alpha   90.00
_cell.angle_beta   90.00
_cell.angle_gamma   90.00
#
_symmetry.space_group_name_H-M   'P 1'
#
loop_
_entity.id
_entity.type
_entity.pdbx_description
1 polymer ?
#
loop_
_entity_poly.entity_id
_entity_poly.type
_entity_poly.pdbx_seq_one_letter_code
_entity_poly.pdbx_strand_id
1 'polypeptide(L)'
;YKPNGNTIYFTGNDSIDDTKGMIDEEKPIKLVEVDELTEFFDKGDGEDELVNIMATFVRGNDDEFCMEYYFNPPKNDKSPVMQWVHKMEQRPDCIRVHNDYRDVPIEWLGKKLIQEAENMKAADEKMYEWLWLGLCTGLDELVYYMFNEDVHVKEPTKEDIKNIRFIVCGVDYGQMN
;
A
#
# COMPACT_ATOMS: atom_id res chain seq x y z
N TYR A 1 12.14 10.32 25.86
CA TYR A 1 11.66 11.69 26.14
C TYR A 1 11.65 11.94 27.66
N LYS A 2 12.56 12.79 28.11
CA LYS A 2 12.83 12.96 29.55
C LYS A 2 11.68 13.53 30.41
N PRO A 3 10.81 14.45 29.95
CA PRO A 3 9.80 15.08 30.83
C PRO A 3 8.78 14.11 31.43
N ASN A 4 8.44 13.01 30.73
CA ASN A 4 7.47 12.02 31.20
C ASN A 4 8.05 10.61 31.42
N GLY A 5 9.36 10.44 31.20
CA GLY A 5 10.03 9.16 31.35
C GLY A 5 9.77 8.13 30.26
N ASN A 6 9.04 8.49 29.18
CA ASN A 6 8.82 7.60 28.04
C ASN A 6 10.11 7.37 27.25
N THR A 7 10.27 6.17 26.77
CA THR A 7 11.38 5.76 25.90
C THR A 7 10.85 5.47 24.51
N ILE A 8 11.54 5.96 23.47
CA ILE A 8 11.27 5.65 22.07
C ILE A 8 12.47 4.91 21.54
N TYR A 9 12.23 3.76 20.95
CA TYR A 9 13.23 2.94 20.27
C TYR A 9 13.05 3.09 18.77
N PHE A 10 14.15 3.14 18.02
CA PHE A 10 14.16 3.13 16.56
C PHE A 10 14.90 1.88 16.10
N THR A 11 14.34 1.17 15.13
CA THR A 11 14.96 0.01 14.53
C THR A 11 14.68 0.01 13.02
N GLY A 12 15.56 -0.63 12.24
CA GLY A 12 15.34 -0.86 10.81
C GLY A 12 14.73 -2.24 10.56
N ASN A 13 14.21 -2.43 9.37
CA ASN A 13 13.62 -3.70 8.94
C ASN A 13 14.65 -4.85 8.87
N ASP A 14 15.90 -4.55 8.58
CA ASP A 14 17.03 -5.48 8.53
C ASP A 14 17.48 -6.03 9.90
N SER A 15 16.97 -5.46 11.00
CA SER A 15 17.33 -5.80 12.38
C SER A 15 16.12 -6.17 13.25
N ILE A 16 15.05 -6.69 12.65
CA ILE A 16 13.84 -7.10 13.41
C ILE A 16 14.15 -8.18 14.45
N ASP A 17 15.08 -9.07 14.18
CA ASP A 17 15.53 -10.07 15.17
C ASP A 17 16.15 -9.42 16.42
N ASP A 18 16.75 -8.25 16.30
CA ASP A 18 17.30 -7.48 17.40
C ASP A 18 16.20 -6.87 18.31
N THR A 19 14.97 -6.72 17.78
CA THR A 19 13.83 -6.22 18.56
C THR A 19 13.43 -7.15 19.69
N LYS A 20 13.75 -8.44 19.59
CA LYS A 20 13.51 -9.43 20.66
C LYS A 20 14.25 -9.10 21.95
N GLY A 21 15.33 -8.30 21.87
CA GLY A 21 16.07 -7.80 23.02
C GLY A 21 15.57 -6.48 23.59
N MET A 22 14.57 -5.85 22.95
CA MET A 22 14.01 -4.55 23.39
C MET A 22 12.89 -4.69 24.42
N ILE A 23 12.57 -5.91 24.84
CA ILE A 23 11.50 -6.17 25.82
C ILE A 23 12.01 -5.77 27.21
N ASP A 24 11.34 -4.78 27.80
CA ASP A 24 11.54 -4.34 29.18
C ASP A 24 10.29 -4.72 29.99
N GLU A 25 10.44 -5.63 30.95
CA GLU A 25 9.32 -6.08 31.79
C GLU A 25 8.72 -4.97 32.65
N GLU A 26 9.54 -3.96 33.02
CA GLU A 26 9.08 -2.82 33.82
C GLU A 26 8.43 -1.73 32.94
N LYS A 27 8.75 -1.68 31.65
CA LYS A 27 8.28 -0.67 30.70
C LYS A 27 7.87 -1.32 29.37
N PRO A 28 6.75 -2.02 29.36
CA PRO A 28 6.28 -2.68 28.13
C PRO A 28 6.03 -1.65 27.03
N ILE A 29 6.34 -2.05 25.80
CA ILE A 29 6.05 -1.21 24.62
C ILE A 29 4.53 -1.22 24.39
N LYS A 30 3.95 -0.02 24.34
CA LYS A 30 2.50 0.19 24.18
C LYS A 30 2.10 0.60 22.77
N LEU A 31 3.02 1.18 22.01
CA LEU A 31 2.82 1.64 20.65
C LEU A 31 3.97 1.16 19.78
N VAL A 32 3.65 0.58 18.66
CA VAL A 32 4.59 0.25 17.57
C VAL A 32 4.12 0.99 16.32
N GLU A 33 4.97 1.82 15.78
CA GLU A 33 4.75 2.53 14.53
C GLU A 33 5.61 1.89 13.44
N VAL A 34 4.98 1.45 12.37
CA VAL A 34 5.61 0.89 11.17
C VAL A 34 5.49 1.91 10.07
N ASP A 35 6.61 2.55 9.76
CA ASP A 35 6.68 3.51 8.66
C ASP A 35 7.07 2.82 7.35
N GLU A 36 6.66 3.38 6.21
CA GLU A 36 6.90 2.84 4.87
C GLU A 36 6.48 1.36 4.74
N LEU A 37 5.26 1.03 5.17
CA LEU A 37 4.75 -0.34 5.18
C LEU A 37 4.92 -1.08 3.84
N THR A 38 4.87 -0.37 2.71
CA THR A 38 5.09 -0.94 1.38
C THR A 38 6.43 -1.64 1.25
N GLU A 39 7.48 -1.14 1.91
CA GLU A 39 8.81 -1.74 1.84
C GLU A 39 8.88 -3.13 2.49
N PHE A 40 8.05 -3.43 3.48
CA PHE A 40 7.96 -4.76 4.09
C PHE A 40 7.49 -5.81 3.09
N PHE A 41 6.61 -5.42 2.16
CA PHE A 41 6.08 -6.32 1.13
C PHE A 41 6.95 -6.38 -0.12
N ASP A 42 7.70 -5.33 -0.42
CA ASP A 42 8.55 -5.24 -1.61
C ASP A 42 9.93 -5.84 -1.39
N LYS A 43 10.47 -5.74 -0.17
CA LYS A 43 11.86 -6.10 0.16
C LYS A 43 12.00 -7.11 1.29
N GLY A 44 10.95 -7.33 2.07
CA GLY A 44 10.93 -8.19 3.26
C GLY A 44 10.01 -9.39 3.10
N ASP A 45 9.78 -10.08 4.21
CA ASP A 45 8.90 -11.24 4.30
C ASP A 45 7.42 -10.87 4.44
N GLY A 46 7.08 -9.59 4.26
CA GLY A 46 5.72 -9.07 4.21
C GLY A 46 4.92 -9.33 5.48
N GLU A 47 3.78 -10.02 5.34
CA GLU A 47 2.87 -10.30 6.44
C GLU A 47 3.54 -11.09 7.58
N ASP A 48 4.41 -12.05 7.27
CA ASP A 48 5.06 -12.90 8.28
C ASP A 48 5.95 -12.07 9.22
N GLU A 49 6.61 -11.07 8.68
CA GLU A 49 7.43 -10.14 9.44
C GLU A 49 6.59 -9.27 10.38
N LEU A 50 5.49 -8.73 9.89
CA LEU A 50 4.55 -7.93 10.71
C LEU A 50 3.92 -8.77 11.84
N VAL A 51 3.61 -10.03 11.57
CA VAL A 51 3.11 -10.98 12.60
C VAL A 51 4.17 -11.21 13.67
N ASN A 52 5.44 -11.37 13.29
CA ASN A 52 6.54 -11.56 14.22
C ASN A 52 6.77 -10.31 15.11
N ILE A 53 6.70 -9.11 14.53
CA ILE A 53 6.79 -7.85 15.28
C ILE A 53 5.64 -7.77 16.29
N MET A 54 4.42 -7.98 15.84
CA MET A 54 3.24 -7.96 16.72
C MET A 54 3.37 -8.98 17.86
N ALA A 55 3.71 -10.22 17.56
CA ALA A 55 3.86 -11.28 18.56
C ALA A 55 4.97 -10.98 19.57
N THR A 56 6.01 -10.26 19.15
CA THR A 56 7.11 -9.85 20.04
C THR A 56 6.66 -8.80 21.04
N PHE A 57 5.95 -7.76 20.59
CA PHE A 57 5.63 -6.62 21.44
C PHE A 57 4.28 -6.71 22.15
N VAL A 58 3.33 -7.49 21.64
CA VAL A 58 2.04 -7.72 22.33
C VAL A 58 2.19 -8.57 23.60
N ARG A 59 3.25 -9.37 23.66
CA ARG A 59 3.49 -10.28 24.78
C ARG A 59 3.69 -9.52 26.08
N GLY A 60 2.88 -9.81 27.10
CA GLY A 60 2.93 -9.17 28.40
C GLY A 60 2.21 -7.82 28.47
N ASN A 61 1.52 -7.43 27.43
CA ASN A 61 0.61 -6.29 27.46
C ASN A 61 -0.82 -6.76 27.68
N ASP A 62 -1.46 -6.26 28.74
CA ASP A 62 -2.80 -6.71 29.11
C ASP A 62 -3.90 -5.99 28.30
N ASP A 63 -3.91 -4.66 28.20
CA ASP A 63 -5.07 -3.95 27.65
C ASP A 63 -4.77 -2.77 26.70
N GLU A 64 -3.52 -2.31 26.58
CA GLU A 64 -3.21 -1.07 25.88
C GLU A 64 -2.02 -1.22 24.91
N PHE A 65 -2.21 -2.03 23.89
CA PHE A 65 -1.22 -2.14 22.81
C PHE A 65 -1.85 -1.68 21.48
N CYS A 66 -1.12 -0.84 20.75
CA CYS A 66 -1.50 -0.35 19.44
C CYS A 66 -0.37 -0.55 18.44
N MET A 67 -0.71 -0.97 17.24
CA MET A 67 0.19 -0.91 16.08
C MET A 67 -0.39 0.04 15.05
N GLU A 68 0.43 0.98 14.60
CA GLU A 68 0.09 1.93 13.56
C GLU A 68 0.97 1.67 12.33
N TYR A 69 0.36 1.72 11.16
CA TYR A 69 1.02 1.43 9.89
C TYR A 69 0.86 2.63 8.97
N TYR A 70 1.98 3.18 8.52
CA TYR A 70 1.99 4.34 7.64
C TYR A 70 2.54 3.96 6.27
N PHE A 71 1.86 4.36 5.22
CA PHE A 71 2.31 4.10 3.86
C PHE A 71 1.62 4.99 2.84
N ASN A 72 2.30 5.21 1.74
CA ASN A 72 1.70 5.75 0.53
C ASN A 72 1.20 4.57 -0.31
N PRO A 73 -0.10 4.54 -0.70
CA PRO A 73 -0.63 3.45 -1.47
C PRO A 73 0.10 3.27 -2.81
N PRO A 74 0.43 2.04 -3.21
CA PRO A 74 0.95 1.77 -4.55
C PRO A 74 -0.14 2.03 -5.59
N LYS A 75 0.24 2.15 -6.86
CA LYS A 75 -0.73 2.36 -7.95
C LYS A 75 -1.71 1.20 -8.10
N ASN A 76 -1.25 -0.02 -7.82
CA ASN A 76 -2.03 -1.23 -7.96
C ASN A 76 -2.72 -1.63 -6.65
N ASP A 77 -4.06 -1.59 -6.63
CA ASP A 77 -4.87 -2.04 -5.50
C ASP A 77 -4.77 -3.55 -5.23
N LYS A 78 -4.27 -4.33 -6.20
CA LYS A 78 -4.03 -5.78 -6.04
C LYS A 78 -2.60 -6.11 -5.60
N SER A 79 -1.79 -5.10 -5.28
CA SER A 79 -0.45 -5.33 -4.72
C SER A 79 -0.51 -6.10 -3.40
N PRO A 80 0.54 -6.83 -3.02
CA PRO A 80 0.55 -7.60 -1.76
C PRO A 80 0.20 -6.75 -0.53
N VAL A 81 0.75 -5.54 -0.42
CA VAL A 81 0.43 -4.64 0.69
C VAL A 81 -1.05 -4.26 0.72
N MET A 82 -1.67 -3.95 -0.44
CA MET A 82 -3.08 -3.58 -0.48
C MET A 82 -3.99 -4.78 -0.18
N GLN A 83 -3.65 -5.97 -0.64
CA GLN A 83 -4.37 -7.20 -0.26
C GLN A 83 -4.33 -7.43 1.26
N TRP A 84 -3.17 -7.22 1.88
CA TRP A 84 -3.05 -7.29 3.33
C TRP A 84 -3.88 -6.21 4.03
N VAL A 85 -3.85 -4.97 3.55
CA VAL A 85 -4.68 -3.87 4.08
C VAL A 85 -6.16 -4.21 4.02
N HIS A 86 -6.67 -4.69 2.88
CA HIS A 86 -8.06 -5.11 2.73
C HIS A 86 -8.43 -6.27 3.67
N LYS A 87 -7.49 -7.18 3.94
CA LYS A 87 -7.68 -8.24 4.93
C LYS A 87 -7.76 -7.66 6.35
N MET A 88 -6.90 -6.71 6.68
CA MET A 88 -6.89 -6.05 8.00
C MET A 88 -8.15 -5.23 8.26
N GLU A 89 -8.69 -4.55 7.24
CA GLU A 89 -9.95 -3.79 7.35
C GLU A 89 -11.17 -4.65 7.74
N GLN A 90 -11.10 -5.97 7.54
CA GLN A 90 -12.18 -6.88 7.97
C GLN A 90 -12.14 -7.17 9.47
N ARG A 91 -11.10 -6.79 10.18
CA ARG A 91 -10.95 -7.03 11.62
C ARG A 91 -11.72 -5.96 12.41
N PRO A 92 -12.41 -6.36 13.49
CA PRO A 92 -13.17 -5.42 14.32
C PRO A 92 -12.28 -4.48 15.15
N ASP A 93 -10.99 -4.81 15.29
CA ASP A 93 -9.99 -4.07 16.05
C ASP A 93 -9.06 -3.22 15.14
N CYS A 94 -9.41 -3.08 13.87
CA CYS A 94 -8.64 -2.30 12.90
C CYS A 94 -9.46 -1.11 12.41
N ILE A 95 -8.80 0.05 12.32
CA ILE A 95 -9.36 1.26 11.73
C ILE A 95 -8.40 1.74 10.63
N ARG A 96 -8.92 1.94 9.43
CA ARG A 96 -8.18 2.61 8.36
C ARG A 96 -8.54 4.08 8.33
N VAL A 97 -7.52 4.91 8.32
CA VAL A 97 -7.62 6.36 8.12
C VAL A 97 -6.94 6.70 6.80
N HIS A 98 -7.60 7.46 5.97
CA HIS A 98 -7.05 7.99 4.73
C HIS A 98 -6.95 9.50 4.84
N ASN A 99 -5.76 10.03 4.60
CA ASN A 99 -5.49 11.47 4.59
C ASN A 99 -4.79 11.83 3.28
N ASP A 100 -5.05 13.04 2.80
CA ASP A 100 -4.33 13.60 1.67
C ASP A 100 -3.88 15.04 1.96
N TYR A 101 -3.20 15.67 1.02
CA TYR A 101 -2.66 17.01 1.22
C TYR A 101 -3.71 18.07 1.56
N ARG A 102 -4.99 17.84 1.29
CA ARG A 102 -6.09 18.76 1.59
C ARG A 102 -6.48 18.76 3.08
N ASP A 103 -6.10 17.71 3.80
CA ASP A 103 -6.31 17.59 5.25
C ASP A 103 -5.24 18.32 6.06
N VAL A 104 -4.17 18.77 5.40
CA VAL A 104 -3.05 19.47 6.04
C VAL A 104 -3.28 20.99 5.97
N PRO A 105 -3.01 21.74 7.06
CA PRO A 105 -3.08 23.19 7.04
C PRO A 105 -2.23 23.81 5.94
N ILE A 106 -2.80 24.75 5.18
CA ILE A 106 -2.16 25.41 4.03
C ILE A 106 -0.81 26.03 4.42
N GLU A 107 -0.71 26.54 5.63
CA GLU A 107 0.50 27.16 6.16
C GLU A 107 1.67 26.18 6.26
N TRP A 108 1.39 24.89 6.43
CA TRP A 108 2.40 23.82 6.49
C TRP A 108 2.86 23.37 5.11
N LEU A 109 1.95 23.34 4.15
CA LEU A 109 2.24 22.91 2.78
C LEU A 109 2.99 23.99 1.97
N GLY A 110 2.58 25.23 2.14
CA GLY A 110 3.07 26.35 1.33
C GLY A 110 2.42 26.42 -0.05
N LYS A 111 2.32 27.65 -0.56
CA LYS A 111 1.61 27.94 -1.82
C LYS A 111 2.20 27.25 -3.04
N LYS A 112 3.51 27.02 -3.06
CA LYS A 112 4.19 26.42 -4.21
C LYS A 112 3.82 24.93 -4.37
N LEU A 113 3.70 24.21 -3.26
CA LEU A 113 3.32 22.81 -3.26
C LEU A 113 1.87 22.63 -3.77
N ILE A 114 0.96 23.49 -3.30
CA ILE A 114 -0.44 23.49 -3.75
C ILE A 114 -0.53 23.80 -5.24
N GLN A 115 0.24 24.78 -5.73
CA GLN A 115 0.27 25.10 -7.17
C GLN A 115 0.77 23.91 -7.99
N GLU A 116 1.73 23.14 -7.49
CA GLU A 116 2.23 21.96 -8.16
C GLU A 116 1.18 20.84 -8.22
N ALA A 117 0.40 20.65 -7.16
CA ALA A 117 -0.73 19.72 -7.16
C ALA A 117 -1.76 20.08 -8.25
N GLU A 118 -2.12 21.36 -8.35
CA GLU A 118 -3.07 21.83 -9.37
C GLU A 118 -2.51 21.71 -10.79
N ASN A 119 -1.22 21.98 -10.98
CA ASN A 119 -0.55 21.81 -12.27
C ASN A 119 -0.57 20.33 -12.70
N MET A 120 -0.27 19.41 -11.77
CA MET A 120 -0.32 17.97 -12.03
C MET A 120 -1.74 17.51 -12.36
N LYS A 121 -2.73 17.97 -11.59
CA LYS A 121 -4.13 17.66 -11.86
C LYS A 121 -4.57 18.06 -13.27
N ALA A 122 -4.11 19.21 -13.75
CA ALA A 122 -4.43 19.70 -15.10
C ALA A 122 -3.70 18.92 -16.19
N ALA A 123 -2.49 18.41 -15.93
CA ALA A 123 -1.65 17.72 -16.89
C ALA A 123 -1.88 16.21 -16.93
N ASP A 124 -2.06 15.57 -15.79
CA ASP A 124 -2.23 14.13 -15.62
C ASP A 124 -3.08 13.85 -14.36
N GLU A 125 -4.39 13.78 -14.55
CA GLU A 125 -5.35 13.56 -13.46
C GLU A 125 -5.09 12.26 -12.71
N LYS A 126 -4.72 11.17 -13.41
CA LYS A 126 -4.46 9.88 -12.76
C LYS A 126 -3.20 9.88 -11.92
N MET A 127 -2.16 10.57 -12.38
CA MET A 127 -0.94 10.76 -11.60
C MET A 127 -1.21 11.63 -10.38
N TYR A 128 -2.05 12.68 -10.52
CA TYR A 128 -2.52 13.49 -9.40
C TYR A 128 -3.31 12.66 -8.38
N GLU A 129 -4.25 11.83 -8.82
CA GLU A 129 -5.02 10.95 -7.93
C GLU A 129 -4.11 10.03 -7.12
N TRP A 130 -3.10 9.47 -7.75
CA TRP A 130 -2.17 8.60 -7.04
C TRP A 130 -1.25 9.37 -6.08
N LEU A 131 -0.51 10.36 -6.58
CA LEU A 131 0.56 11.04 -5.82
C LEU A 131 0.02 12.00 -4.76
N TRP A 132 -1.08 12.68 -5.04
CA TRP A 132 -1.61 13.74 -4.18
C TRP A 132 -2.80 13.31 -3.37
N LEU A 133 -3.62 12.40 -3.88
CA LEU A 133 -4.79 11.91 -3.18
C LEU A 133 -4.57 10.51 -2.57
N GLY A 134 -3.43 9.86 -2.81
CA GLY A 134 -3.13 8.53 -2.29
C GLY A 134 -4.10 7.45 -2.76
N LEU A 135 -4.62 7.55 -3.99
CA LEU A 135 -5.55 6.60 -4.57
C LEU A 135 -4.82 5.58 -5.44
N CYS A 136 -5.24 4.31 -5.37
CA CYS A 136 -4.76 3.29 -6.28
C CYS A 136 -5.39 3.50 -7.66
N THR A 137 -4.61 3.84 -8.66
CA THR A 137 -5.09 4.20 -10.02
C THR A 137 -4.98 3.08 -11.04
N GLY A 138 -4.34 1.97 -10.68
CA GLY A 138 -4.24 0.76 -11.51
C GLY A 138 -3.41 0.91 -12.79
N LEU A 139 -2.60 1.96 -12.92
CA LEU A 139 -1.95 2.33 -14.19
C LEU A 139 -0.76 1.46 -14.61
N ASP A 140 -0.11 0.72 -13.70
CA ASP A 140 1.19 0.10 -14.00
C ASP A 140 1.10 -1.33 -14.57
N GLU A 141 -0.08 -1.95 -14.62
CA GLU A 141 -0.22 -3.35 -15.07
C GLU A 141 -0.86 -3.54 -16.45
N LEU A 142 -1.36 -2.48 -17.05
CA LEU A 142 -1.97 -2.59 -18.36
C LEU A 142 -0.92 -2.35 -19.44
N VAL A 143 -0.43 -3.42 -20.06
CA VAL A 143 0.38 -3.34 -21.30
C VAL A 143 -0.32 -2.46 -22.33
N TYR A 144 -1.65 -2.45 -22.31
CA TYR A 144 -2.51 -1.61 -23.15
C TYR A 144 -3.43 -0.75 -22.27
N TYR A 145 -2.92 0.34 -21.70
CA TYR A 145 -3.68 1.28 -20.85
C TYR A 145 -4.91 1.88 -21.55
N MET A 146 -4.92 1.91 -22.88
CA MET A 146 -6.01 2.40 -23.72
C MET A 146 -7.08 1.33 -24.00
N PHE A 147 -6.89 0.08 -23.52
CA PHE A 147 -7.85 -0.99 -23.77
C PHE A 147 -9.15 -0.72 -23.00
N ASN A 148 -10.26 -0.71 -23.73
CA ASN A 148 -11.60 -0.57 -23.19
C ASN A 148 -12.43 -1.73 -23.73
N GLU A 149 -12.95 -2.56 -22.85
CA GLU A 149 -13.70 -3.76 -23.22
C GLU A 149 -14.93 -3.43 -24.07
N ASP A 150 -15.68 -2.38 -23.72
CA ASP A 150 -16.89 -1.96 -24.44
C ASP A 150 -16.61 -1.48 -25.87
N VAL A 151 -15.38 -1.03 -26.13
CA VAL A 151 -14.97 -0.47 -27.42
C VAL A 151 -14.19 -1.50 -28.26
N HIS A 152 -13.31 -2.26 -27.61
CA HIS A 152 -12.32 -3.10 -28.29
C HIS A 152 -12.71 -4.58 -28.34
N VAL A 153 -13.67 -5.02 -27.51
CA VAL A 153 -14.19 -6.39 -27.54
C VAL A 153 -15.57 -6.39 -28.20
N LYS A 154 -15.73 -7.19 -29.23
CA LYS A 154 -17.03 -7.41 -29.87
C LYS A 154 -17.18 -8.87 -30.28
N GLU A 155 -18.37 -9.36 -30.19
CA GLU A 155 -18.71 -10.66 -30.77
C GLU A 155 -18.58 -10.61 -32.30
N PRO A 156 -17.89 -11.59 -32.91
CA PRO A 156 -17.74 -11.64 -34.38
C PRO A 156 -19.09 -11.90 -35.05
N THR A 157 -19.40 -11.11 -36.04
CA THR A 157 -20.61 -11.31 -36.84
C THR A 157 -20.44 -12.52 -37.80
N LYS A 158 -21.54 -13.04 -38.34
CA LYS A 158 -21.51 -14.09 -39.35
C LYS A 158 -20.71 -13.67 -40.60
N GLU A 159 -20.69 -12.38 -40.90
CA GLU A 159 -19.94 -11.82 -42.01
C GLU A 159 -18.44 -11.75 -41.71
N ASP A 160 -18.08 -11.38 -40.48
CA ASP A 160 -16.68 -11.41 -40.01
C ASP A 160 -16.12 -12.82 -40.13
N ILE A 161 -16.87 -13.85 -39.66
CA ILE A 161 -16.46 -15.26 -39.73
C ILE A 161 -16.32 -15.73 -41.18
N LYS A 162 -17.22 -15.32 -42.06
CA LYS A 162 -17.20 -15.70 -43.49
C LYS A 162 -15.99 -15.09 -44.23
N ASN A 163 -15.49 -13.95 -43.76
CA ASN A 163 -14.39 -13.23 -44.38
C ASN A 163 -13.01 -13.57 -43.77
N ILE A 164 -12.94 -14.53 -42.83
CA ILE A 164 -11.67 -15.01 -42.28
C ILE A 164 -10.83 -15.64 -43.38
N ARG A 165 -9.64 -15.09 -43.59
CA ARG A 165 -8.70 -15.64 -44.59
C ARG A 165 -7.70 -16.62 -44.01
N PHE A 166 -7.32 -16.41 -42.74
CA PHE A 166 -6.43 -17.30 -42.00
C PHE A 166 -6.64 -17.11 -40.50
N ILE A 167 -6.31 -18.14 -39.73
CA ILE A 167 -6.35 -18.14 -38.27
C ILE A 167 -4.93 -18.37 -37.79
N VAL A 168 -4.47 -17.56 -36.85
CA VAL A 168 -3.18 -17.70 -36.16
C VAL A 168 -3.45 -17.98 -34.70
N CYS A 169 -2.86 -19.02 -34.14
CA CYS A 169 -2.89 -19.34 -32.73
C CYS A 169 -1.50 -19.08 -32.14
N GLY A 170 -1.45 -18.23 -31.14
CA GLY A 170 -0.30 -18.12 -30.23
C GLY A 170 -0.58 -18.92 -28.96
N VAL A 171 0.36 -19.73 -28.53
CA VAL A 171 0.26 -20.48 -27.27
C VAL A 171 1.41 -20.06 -26.37
N ASP A 172 1.09 -19.52 -25.21
CA ASP A 172 2.04 -19.25 -24.15
C ASP A 172 1.92 -20.34 -23.07
N TYR A 173 2.98 -21.11 -22.92
CA TYR A 173 3.06 -22.10 -21.83
C TYR A 173 3.66 -21.39 -20.63
N GLY A 174 2.81 -20.75 -19.81
CA GLY A 174 3.23 -20.16 -18.55
C GLY A 174 3.97 -21.20 -17.70
N GLN A 175 5.19 -20.90 -17.29
CA GLN A 175 5.88 -21.72 -16.29
C GLN A 175 5.16 -21.51 -14.96
N MET A 176 4.58 -22.57 -14.43
CA MET A 176 4.20 -22.59 -13.02
C MET A 176 5.49 -22.66 -12.21
N ASN A 177 5.81 -21.57 -11.48
CA ASN A 177 6.79 -21.57 -10.43
C ASN A 177 6.17 -22.10 -9.14
#